data_00f21216878e73777e221f8ae0d88613
#
_entry.id   00f21216878e73777e221f8ae0d88613
#
_cell.length_a   1.000
_cell.length_b   1.000
_cell.length_c   1.000
_cell.angle_alpha   90.00
_cell.angle_beta   90.00
_cell.angle_gamma   90.00
#
_symmetry.space_group_name_H-M   'P 1'
#
loop_
_entity.id
_entity.type
_entity.pdbx_description
1 polymer ?
#
loop_
_entity_poly.entity_id
_entity_poly.type
_entity_poly.pdbx_seq_one_letter_code
_entity_poly.pdbx_strand_id
1 'polypeptide(L)'
;MAPHQVYGPRDYLFLHNFLLNAKRLRIFGDGENLISACFVDNYCHGLILGERALYPDSPALGKFYICTDGEPIKLWEMIDNAFVRLGFRSLKTKFRLPGWGFMMPLAKACDVVGYVLGKKFKLTPFSVRMLLINRYFDISNAKRDLNYEPIYSYDDAWEITMDWFEKEWMPKHAPEVETPTKKSGNAKKR
;
A
#
# COMPACT_ATOMS: atom_id res chain seq x y z
N MET A 1 15.36 -12.85 6.51
CA MET A 1 14.82 -12.14 5.32
C MET A 1 13.56 -11.40 5.71
N ALA A 2 13.39 -10.14 5.34
CA ALA A 2 12.18 -9.38 5.58
C ALA A 2 11.80 -8.60 4.31
N PRO A 3 10.54 -8.67 3.88
CA PRO A 3 10.04 -7.81 2.82
C PRO A 3 9.61 -6.47 3.41
N HIS A 4 9.50 -5.45 2.56
CA HIS A 4 8.79 -4.24 2.92
C HIS A 4 7.63 -4.06 1.95
N GLN A 5 6.46 -3.72 2.48
CA GLN A 5 5.21 -3.46 1.75
C GLN A 5 4.94 -4.47 0.62
N VAL A 6 4.64 -5.71 1.02
CA VAL A 6 4.33 -6.78 0.05
C VAL A 6 3.02 -6.47 -0.67
N TYR A 7 3.00 -6.71 -1.98
CA TYR A 7 1.83 -6.61 -2.83
C TYR A 7 1.82 -7.76 -3.85
N GLY A 8 0.69 -7.98 -4.48
CA GLY A 8 0.53 -9.04 -5.48
C GLY A 8 -0.90 -9.59 -5.52
N PRO A 9 -1.14 -10.63 -6.32
CA PRO A 9 -2.38 -11.40 -6.29
C PRO A 9 -2.68 -11.90 -4.87
N ARG A 10 -3.95 -11.84 -4.47
CA ARG A 10 -4.42 -12.23 -3.12
C ARG A 10 -3.89 -11.35 -1.98
N ASP A 11 -3.48 -10.11 -2.25
CA ASP A 11 -3.16 -9.15 -1.19
C ASP A 11 -4.45 -8.73 -0.46
N TYR A 12 -4.68 -9.31 0.70
CA TYR A 12 -5.79 -8.99 1.60
C TYR A 12 -5.38 -8.06 2.75
N LEU A 13 -4.13 -7.57 2.78
CA LEU A 13 -3.62 -6.75 3.88
C LEU A 13 -3.36 -5.29 3.49
N PHE A 14 -2.71 -5.06 2.37
CA PHE A 14 -2.31 -3.72 1.96
C PHE A 14 -3.33 -3.07 1.03
N LEU A 15 -3.32 -3.44 -0.24
CA LEU A 15 -4.15 -2.81 -1.27
C LEU A 15 -5.65 -3.03 -1.02
N HIS A 16 -6.02 -4.23 -0.61
CA HIS A 16 -7.39 -4.56 -0.20
C HIS A 16 -7.97 -3.57 0.82
N ASN A 17 -7.23 -3.27 1.89
CA ASN A 17 -7.71 -2.37 2.93
C ASN A 17 -7.89 -0.93 2.44
N PHE A 18 -7.06 -0.46 1.53
CA PHE A 18 -7.24 0.85 0.90
C PHE A 18 -8.48 0.87 0.01
N LEU A 19 -8.67 -0.16 -0.80
CA LEU A 19 -9.83 -0.29 -1.69
C LEU A 19 -11.15 -0.37 -0.92
N LEU A 20 -11.22 -1.16 0.16
CA LEU A 20 -12.41 -1.20 1.03
C LEU A 20 -12.75 0.16 1.66
N ASN A 21 -11.77 1.01 1.84
CA ASN A 21 -11.96 2.35 2.40
C ASN A 21 -11.94 3.45 1.32
N ALA A 22 -12.07 3.09 0.04
CA ALA A 22 -11.90 4.01 -1.08
C ALA A 22 -12.74 5.28 -0.98
N LYS A 23 -14.00 5.19 -0.54
CA LYS A 23 -14.88 6.37 -0.37
C LYS A 23 -14.32 7.39 0.65
N ARG A 24 -13.70 6.90 1.72
CA ARG A 24 -13.22 7.73 2.85
C ARG A 24 -11.76 8.10 2.76
N LEU A 25 -10.96 7.32 2.04
CA LEU A 25 -9.52 7.54 1.95
C LEU A 25 -9.22 8.89 1.31
N ARG A 26 -8.23 9.56 1.87
CA ARG A 26 -7.70 10.85 1.44
C ARG A 26 -6.19 10.80 1.49
N ILE A 27 -5.53 11.58 0.65
CA ILE A 27 -4.09 11.78 0.71
C ILE A 27 -3.77 12.57 1.99
N PHE A 28 -2.76 12.11 2.72
CA PHE A 28 -2.22 12.78 3.90
C PHE A 28 -1.00 13.63 3.49
N GLY A 29 -0.98 14.88 3.93
CA GLY A 29 0.11 15.79 3.61
C GLY A 29 0.22 16.12 2.12
N ASP A 30 1.45 16.21 1.63
CA ASP A 30 1.77 16.47 0.22
C ASP A 30 1.58 15.25 -0.69
N GLY A 31 1.57 14.06 -0.11
CA GLY A 31 1.44 12.81 -0.86
C GLY A 31 2.72 12.35 -1.57
N GLU A 32 3.87 12.93 -1.25
CA GLU A 32 5.15 12.66 -1.91
C GLU A 32 6.00 11.58 -1.21
N ASN A 33 5.49 11.00 -0.13
CA ASN A 33 6.24 10.02 0.65
C ASN A 33 6.55 8.74 -0.15
N LEU A 34 7.82 8.32 -0.05
CA LEU A 34 8.36 7.17 -0.73
C LEU A 34 8.28 5.90 0.12
N ILE A 35 8.02 4.78 -0.55
CA ILE A 35 8.08 3.44 0.06
C ILE A 35 8.88 2.49 -0.83
N SER A 36 9.47 1.46 -0.24
CA SER A 36 9.89 0.28 -0.99
C SER A 36 8.71 -0.68 -1.10
N ALA A 37 8.40 -1.11 -2.29
CA ALA A 37 7.44 -2.18 -2.55
C ALA A 37 8.18 -3.52 -2.76
N CYS A 38 7.49 -4.62 -2.54
CA CYS A 38 8.02 -5.95 -2.74
C CYS A 38 6.93 -6.85 -3.33
N PHE A 39 7.07 -7.21 -4.59
CA PHE A 39 6.16 -8.17 -5.20
C PHE A 39 6.30 -9.54 -4.54
N VAL A 40 5.20 -10.24 -4.34
CA VAL A 40 5.19 -11.50 -3.60
C VAL A 40 6.15 -12.54 -4.17
N ASP A 41 6.25 -12.66 -5.51
CA ASP A 41 7.16 -13.62 -6.13
C ASP A 41 8.63 -13.18 -6.03
N ASN A 42 8.92 -11.88 -6.07
CA ASN A 42 10.25 -11.35 -5.78
C ASN A 42 10.67 -11.68 -4.34
N TYR A 43 9.73 -11.59 -3.39
CA TYR A 43 10.00 -12.01 -2.02
C TYR A 43 10.24 -13.52 -1.88
N CYS A 44 9.42 -14.35 -2.55
CA CYS A 44 9.62 -15.81 -2.58
C CYS A 44 10.99 -16.17 -3.19
N HIS A 45 11.37 -15.51 -4.29
CA HIS A 45 12.70 -15.66 -4.87
C HIS A 45 13.81 -15.32 -3.87
N GLY A 46 13.66 -14.17 -3.17
CA GLY A 46 14.60 -13.79 -2.12
C GLY A 46 14.73 -14.83 -1.00
N LEU A 47 13.61 -15.43 -0.56
CA LEU A 47 13.63 -16.50 0.44
C LEU A 47 14.40 -17.73 -0.04
N ILE A 48 14.20 -18.14 -1.30
CA ILE A 48 14.92 -19.26 -1.90
C ILE A 48 16.43 -18.97 -1.97
N LEU A 49 16.82 -17.77 -2.37
CA LEU A 49 18.24 -17.37 -2.38
C LEU A 49 18.82 -17.31 -0.96
N GLY A 50 18.04 -16.81 0.00
CA GLY A 50 18.43 -16.81 1.41
C GLY A 50 18.66 -18.21 1.95
N GLU A 51 17.80 -19.17 1.63
CA GLU A 51 17.97 -20.58 2.01
C GLU A 51 19.23 -21.18 1.37
N ARG A 52 19.43 -20.98 0.07
CA ARG A 52 20.63 -21.47 -0.66
C ARG A 52 21.93 -20.88 -0.14
N ALA A 53 21.88 -19.71 0.47
CA ALA A 53 23.04 -19.07 1.09
C ALA A 53 23.37 -19.62 2.50
N LEU A 54 22.61 -20.58 3.04
CA LEU A 54 22.86 -21.18 4.35
C LEU A 54 23.79 -22.41 4.22
N TYR A 55 25.07 -22.15 4.04
CA TYR A 55 26.13 -23.17 4.05
C TYR A 55 27.23 -22.78 5.07
N PRO A 56 28.08 -23.73 5.50
CA PRO A 56 29.18 -23.44 6.43
C PRO A 56 30.06 -22.28 5.94
N ASP A 57 30.38 -21.36 6.83
CA ASP A 57 31.22 -20.17 6.57
C ASP A 57 30.62 -19.17 5.57
N SER A 58 29.33 -19.30 5.25
CA SER A 58 28.64 -18.34 4.39
C SER A 58 28.63 -16.93 4.99
N PRO A 59 28.88 -15.89 4.17
CA PRO A 59 28.77 -14.50 4.62
C PRO A 59 27.34 -14.11 5.04
N ALA A 60 26.35 -14.92 4.70
CA ALA A 60 24.95 -14.65 5.02
C ALA A 60 24.55 -15.06 6.44
N LEU A 61 25.33 -15.93 7.09
CA LEU A 61 24.98 -16.46 8.40
C LEU A 61 24.86 -15.34 9.47
N GLY A 62 23.76 -15.38 10.21
CA GLY A 62 23.47 -14.43 11.29
C GLY A 62 23.12 -13.02 10.83
N LYS A 63 23.00 -12.76 9.53
CA LYS A 63 22.66 -11.44 8.98
C LYS A 63 21.16 -11.29 8.71
N PHE A 64 20.73 -10.04 8.74
CA PHE A 64 19.38 -9.63 8.37
C PHE A 64 19.39 -8.99 6.97
N TYR A 65 18.49 -9.43 6.09
CA TYR A 65 18.35 -8.91 4.74
C TYR A 65 16.95 -8.38 4.47
N ILE A 66 16.87 -7.26 3.77
CA ILE A 66 15.63 -6.71 3.26
C ILE A 66 15.52 -7.04 1.77
N CYS A 67 14.32 -7.45 1.35
CA CYS A 67 13.97 -7.69 -0.05
C CYS A 67 12.91 -6.70 -0.49
N THR A 68 13.14 -6.05 -1.62
CA THR A 68 12.21 -5.14 -2.29
C THR A 68 12.37 -5.26 -3.81
N ASP A 69 11.50 -4.61 -4.56
CA ASP A 69 11.59 -4.57 -6.03
C ASP A 69 12.69 -3.62 -6.55
N GLY A 70 13.46 -3.02 -5.65
CA GLY A 70 14.56 -2.09 -5.95
C GLY A 70 14.18 -0.64 -5.67
N GLU A 71 13.85 0.12 -6.72
CA GLU A 71 13.62 1.56 -6.61
C GLU A 71 12.40 1.91 -5.73
N PRO A 72 12.52 2.97 -4.90
CA PRO A 72 11.40 3.47 -4.11
C PRO A 72 10.30 4.07 -5.00
N ILE A 73 9.06 3.86 -4.61
CA ILE A 73 7.88 4.39 -5.30
C ILE A 73 7.06 5.31 -4.38
N LYS A 74 6.28 6.21 -4.97
CA LYS A 74 5.37 7.07 -4.22
C LYS A 74 4.15 6.28 -3.76
N LEU A 75 3.95 6.16 -2.45
CA LEU A 75 2.83 5.42 -1.86
C LEU A 75 1.47 5.86 -2.42
N TRP A 76 1.23 7.16 -2.44
CA TRP A 76 -0.07 7.69 -2.83
C TRP A 76 -0.32 7.60 -4.33
N GLU A 77 0.73 7.60 -5.14
CA GLU A 77 0.63 7.39 -6.58
C GLU A 77 0.27 5.93 -6.90
N MET A 78 0.92 4.98 -6.23
CA MET A 78 0.59 3.56 -6.32
C MET A 78 -0.88 3.29 -5.97
N ILE A 79 -1.36 3.85 -4.84
CA ILE A 79 -2.76 3.67 -4.41
C ILE A 79 -3.74 4.36 -5.36
N ASP A 80 -3.43 5.58 -5.82
CA ASP A 80 -4.28 6.32 -6.75
C ASP A 80 -4.40 5.62 -8.10
N ASN A 81 -3.29 5.07 -8.60
CA ASN A 81 -3.27 4.26 -9.82
C ASN A 81 -4.21 3.05 -9.71
N ALA A 82 -4.14 2.30 -8.61
CA ALA A 82 -5.06 1.20 -8.38
C ALA A 82 -6.53 1.68 -8.33
N PHE A 83 -6.79 2.82 -7.68
CA PHE A 83 -8.15 3.37 -7.60
C PHE A 83 -8.69 3.70 -8.98
N VAL A 84 -7.94 4.44 -9.78
CA VAL A 84 -8.37 4.83 -11.14
C VAL A 84 -8.59 3.60 -12.01
N ARG A 85 -7.67 2.65 -11.97
CA ARG A 85 -7.75 1.42 -12.78
C ARG A 85 -8.97 0.56 -12.42
N LEU A 86 -9.32 0.50 -11.15
CA LEU A 86 -10.48 -0.27 -10.66
C LEU A 86 -11.80 0.54 -10.69
N GLY A 87 -11.82 1.71 -11.35
CA GLY A 87 -13.03 2.53 -11.52
C GLY A 87 -13.43 3.38 -10.31
N PHE A 88 -12.56 3.48 -9.28
CA PHE A 88 -12.79 4.39 -8.17
C PHE A 88 -12.40 5.83 -8.53
N ARG A 89 -12.96 6.78 -7.80
CA ARG A 89 -12.58 8.18 -7.93
C ARG A 89 -11.14 8.40 -7.49
N SER A 90 -10.32 9.04 -8.34
CA SER A 90 -8.94 9.41 -8.02
C SER A 90 -8.83 10.16 -6.69
N LEU A 91 -7.83 9.80 -5.90
CA LEU A 91 -7.50 10.48 -4.63
C LEU A 91 -7.01 11.91 -4.86
N LYS A 92 -6.37 12.16 -6.02
CA LYS A 92 -5.87 13.49 -6.39
C LYS A 92 -6.99 14.52 -6.56
N THR A 93 -8.22 14.07 -6.87
CA THR A 93 -9.40 14.93 -6.99
C THR A 93 -10.14 15.16 -5.67
N LYS A 94 -9.70 14.51 -4.60
CA LYS A 94 -10.31 14.63 -3.28
C LYS A 94 -9.57 15.67 -2.43
N PHE A 95 -10.25 16.22 -1.43
CA PHE A 95 -9.62 17.08 -0.43
C PHE A 95 -8.47 16.32 0.27
N ARG A 96 -7.30 16.95 0.36
CA ARG A 96 -6.14 16.42 1.07
C ARG A 96 -6.24 16.69 2.57
N LEU A 97 -5.83 15.73 3.37
CA LEU A 97 -5.73 15.91 4.81
C LEU A 97 -4.42 16.64 5.17
N PRO A 98 -4.42 17.42 6.25
CA PRO A 98 -3.19 18.08 6.70
C PRO A 98 -2.04 17.09 6.95
N GLY A 99 -0.82 17.61 6.94
CA GLY A 99 0.37 16.84 7.21
C GLY A 99 0.60 16.53 8.69
N TRP A 100 1.82 16.15 8.99
CA TRP A 100 2.26 15.66 10.30
C TRP A 100 1.85 16.55 11.50
N GLY A 101 2.06 17.87 11.38
CA GLY A 101 1.84 18.82 12.49
C GLY A 101 0.41 18.85 13.01
N PHE A 102 -0.58 18.55 12.19
CA PHE A 102 -1.99 18.50 12.58
C PHE A 102 -2.48 17.07 12.83
N MET A 103 -2.12 16.14 11.94
CA MET A 103 -2.66 14.78 12.01
C MET A 103 -2.13 13.98 13.19
N MET A 104 -0.89 14.23 13.62
CA MET A 104 -0.29 13.50 14.75
C MET A 104 -0.93 13.89 16.10
N PRO A 105 -1.09 15.16 16.47
CA PRO A 105 -1.87 15.55 17.65
C PRO A 105 -3.29 15.01 17.64
N LEU A 106 -3.98 15.09 16.50
CA LEU A 106 -5.34 14.58 16.35
C LEU A 106 -5.40 13.05 16.59
N ALA A 107 -4.46 12.30 16.04
CA ALA A 107 -4.40 10.86 16.24
C ALA A 107 -4.14 10.50 17.72
N LYS A 108 -3.26 11.22 18.40
CA LYS A 108 -3.03 11.05 19.85
C LYS A 108 -4.29 11.35 20.65
N ALA A 109 -5.02 12.43 20.31
CA ALA A 109 -6.29 12.73 20.97
C ALA A 109 -7.33 11.62 20.74
N CYS A 110 -7.44 11.09 19.52
CA CYS A 110 -8.29 9.93 19.24
C CYS A 110 -7.92 8.70 20.07
N ASP A 111 -6.64 8.44 20.27
CA ASP A 111 -6.16 7.32 21.09
C ASP A 111 -6.57 7.48 22.56
N VAL A 112 -6.38 8.67 23.14
CA VAL A 112 -6.80 8.98 24.53
C VAL A 112 -8.31 8.85 24.67
N VAL A 113 -9.10 9.45 23.77
CA VAL A 113 -10.57 9.35 23.80
C VAL A 113 -11.01 7.89 23.62
N GLY A 114 -10.35 7.15 22.73
CA GLY A 114 -10.60 5.73 22.52
C GLY A 114 -10.37 4.90 23.78
N TYR A 115 -9.28 5.16 24.49
CA TYR A 115 -8.98 4.52 25.78
C TYR A 115 -10.05 4.80 26.82
N VAL A 116 -10.47 6.07 26.99
CA VAL A 116 -11.51 6.47 27.95
C VAL A 116 -12.87 5.85 27.62
N LEU A 117 -13.23 5.78 26.33
CA LEU A 117 -14.52 5.26 25.87
C LEU A 117 -14.54 3.74 25.65
N GLY A 118 -13.43 3.04 25.84
CA GLY A 118 -13.29 1.62 25.50
C GLY A 118 -13.46 1.31 24.00
N LYS A 119 -13.24 2.30 23.12
CA LYS A 119 -13.41 2.18 21.66
C LYS A 119 -12.08 2.28 20.93
N LYS A 120 -11.92 1.49 19.86
CA LYS A 120 -10.76 1.58 18.98
C LYS A 120 -11.09 2.44 17.76
N PHE A 121 -10.39 3.56 17.60
CA PHE A 121 -10.45 4.38 16.39
C PHE A 121 -9.45 3.88 15.35
N LYS A 122 -9.78 4.04 14.06
CA LYS A 122 -8.87 3.70 12.95
C LYS A 122 -7.73 4.72 12.79
N LEU A 123 -7.96 5.97 13.21
CA LEU A 123 -6.94 7.01 13.19
C LEU A 123 -6.07 6.89 14.45
N THR A 124 -4.92 6.26 14.31
CA THR A 124 -3.94 6.08 15.38
C THR A 124 -2.63 6.79 15.02
N PRO A 125 -1.76 7.14 15.98
CA PRO A 125 -0.43 7.67 15.71
C PRO A 125 0.38 6.77 14.77
N PHE A 126 0.22 5.46 14.88
CA PHE A 126 0.86 4.50 14.00
C PHE A 126 0.37 4.63 12.55
N SER A 127 -0.96 4.68 12.31
CA SER A 127 -1.51 4.80 10.96
C SER A 127 -1.12 6.13 10.31
N VAL A 128 -1.15 7.24 11.06
CA VAL A 128 -0.68 8.55 10.57
C VAL A 128 0.79 8.50 10.17
N ARG A 129 1.62 7.89 11.00
CA ARG A 129 3.04 7.71 10.71
C ARG A 129 3.23 6.91 9.42
N MET A 130 2.57 5.77 9.28
CA MET A 130 2.69 4.91 8.10
C MET A 130 2.31 5.59 6.79
N LEU A 131 1.41 6.56 6.83
CA LEU A 131 0.90 7.27 5.65
C LEU A 131 1.66 8.56 5.30
N LEU A 132 2.58 9.02 6.15
CA LEU A 132 3.27 10.30 5.98
C LEU A 132 4.79 10.18 5.82
N ILE A 133 5.43 9.18 6.41
CA ILE A 133 6.90 9.09 6.39
C ILE A 133 7.42 8.36 5.15
N ASN A 134 8.63 8.72 4.75
CA ASN A 134 9.39 7.92 3.81
C ASN A 134 9.83 6.61 4.49
N ARG A 135 9.63 5.49 3.79
CA ARG A 135 9.98 4.15 4.25
C ARG A 135 10.52 3.35 3.09
N TYR A 136 11.77 3.60 2.76
CA TYR A 136 12.46 2.84 1.73
C TYR A 136 13.81 2.34 2.25
N PHE A 137 14.29 1.28 1.65
CA PHE A 137 15.43 0.52 2.14
C PHE A 137 16.39 0.21 1.00
N ASP A 138 17.67 0.26 1.32
CA ASP A 138 18.71 -0.22 0.45
C ASP A 138 18.82 -1.76 0.53
N ILE A 139 18.88 -2.42 -0.63
CA ILE A 139 19.00 -3.86 -0.78
C ILE A 139 20.39 -4.31 -1.21
N SER A 140 21.40 -3.43 -1.17
CA SER A 140 22.77 -3.72 -1.59
C SER A 140 23.38 -4.92 -0.88
N ASN A 141 23.04 -5.12 0.40
CA ASN A 141 23.50 -6.28 1.14
C ASN A 141 22.88 -7.59 0.61
N ALA A 142 21.60 -7.60 0.27
CA ALA A 142 20.94 -8.76 -0.33
C ALA A 142 21.51 -9.05 -1.72
N LYS A 143 21.76 -8.02 -2.53
CA LYS A 143 22.42 -8.18 -3.84
C LYS A 143 23.80 -8.79 -3.72
N ARG A 144 24.64 -8.26 -2.84
CA ARG A 144 26.02 -8.69 -2.65
C ARG A 144 26.15 -10.09 -2.05
N ASP A 145 25.43 -10.38 -0.97
CA ASP A 145 25.64 -11.60 -0.16
C ASP A 145 24.75 -12.77 -0.64
N LEU A 146 23.61 -12.48 -1.25
CA LEU A 146 22.63 -13.49 -1.73
C LEU A 146 22.52 -13.52 -3.25
N ASN A 147 23.19 -12.63 -3.97
CA ASN A 147 22.98 -12.43 -5.41
C ASN A 147 21.50 -12.18 -5.75
N TYR A 148 20.81 -11.43 -4.87
CA TYR A 148 19.40 -11.12 -5.02
C TYR A 148 19.18 -10.05 -6.10
N GLU A 149 18.43 -10.42 -7.13
CA GLU A 149 17.84 -9.48 -8.10
C GLU A 149 16.34 -9.77 -8.19
N PRO A 150 15.47 -8.76 -8.22
CA PRO A 150 14.05 -8.94 -8.47
C PRO A 150 13.84 -9.65 -9.82
N ILE A 151 13.01 -10.69 -9.84
CA ILE A 151 12.69 -11.43 -11.09
C ILE A 151 11.57 -10.78 -11.89
N TYR A 152 10.79 -9.90 -11.27
CA TYR A 152 9.80 -9.05 -11.92
C TYR A 152 10.14 -7.60 -11.69
N SER A 153 10.03 -6.78 -12.75
CA SER A 153 10.03 -5.33 -12.62
C SER A 153 8.78 -4.85 -11.85
N TYR A 154 8.82 -3.63 -11.31
CA TYR A 154 7.63 -3.06 -10.66
C TYR A 154 6.44 -2.99 -11.62
N ASP A 155 6.66 -2.58 -12.87
CA ASP A 155 5.59 -2.42 -13.85
C ASP A 155 4.93 -3.76 -14.21
N ASP A 156 5.71 -4.80 -14.49
CA ASP A 156 5.18 -6.14 -14.78
C ASP A 156 4.43 -6.71 -13.58
N ALA A 157 5.02 -6.61 -12.40
CA ALA A 157 4.42 -7.06 -11.15
C ALA A 157 3.11 -6.33 -10.82
N TRP A 158 3.07 -5.01 -11.15
CA TRP A 158 1.89 -4.19 -10.97
C TRP A 158 0.75 -4.60 -11.91
N GLU A 159 1.06 -4.87 -13.18
CA GLU A 159 0.08 -5.38 -14.13
C GLU A 159 -0.53 -6.71 -13.67
N ILE A 160 0.30 -7.67 -13.25
CA ILE A 160 -0.15 -8.96 -12.71
C ILE A 160 -1.07 -8.76 -11.50
N THR A 161 -0.69 -7.83 -10.62
CA THR A 161 -1.47 -7.52 -9.41
C THR A 161 -2.82 -6.92 -9.77
N MET A 162 -2.84 -5.91 -10.64
CA MET A 162 -4.07 -5.23 -11.05
C MET A 162 -5.02 -6.16 -11.80
N ASP A 163 -4.51 -7.00 -12.67
CA ASP A 163 -5.28 -8.03 -13.38
C ASP A 163 -6.03 -8.94 -12.42
N TRP A 164 -5.37 -9.37 -11.34
CA TRP A 164 -6.03 -10.18 -10.32
C TRP A 164 -7.11 -9.40 -9.58
N PHE A 165 -6.85 -8.13 -9.20
CA PHE A 165 -7.83 -7.30 -8.54
C PHE A 165 -9.05 -7.03 -9.40
N GLU A 166 -8.88 -6.80 -10.71
CA GLU A 166 -9.97 -6.64 -11.68
C GLU A 166 -10.83 -7.90 -11.82
N LYS A 167 -10.19 -9.05 -12.00
CA LYS A 167 -10.87 -10.30 -12.36
C LYS A 167 -11.45 -11.04 -11.16
N GLU A 168 -10.75 -11.00 -10.02
CA GLU A 168 -11.07 -11.83 -8.86
C GLU A 168 -11.61 -11.05 -7.66
N TRP A 169 -11.06 -9.86 -7.42
CA TRP A 169 -11.41 -9.06 -6.26
C TRP A 169 -12.64 -8.18 -6.51
N MET A 170 -12.67 -7.45 -7.62
CA MET A 170 -13.75 -6.53 -7.95
C MET A 170 -15.13 -7.19 -7.99
N PRO A 171 -15.33 -8.38 -8.61
CA PRO A 171 -16.64 -9.02 -8.64
C PRO A 171 -17.17 -9.38 -7.23
N LYS A 172 -16.28 -9.61 -6.27
CA LYS A 172 -16.64 -10.01 -4.90
C LYS A 172 -16.84 -8.83 -3.96
N HIS A 173 -16.26 -7.68 -4.28
CA HIS A 173 -16.20 -6.52 -3.39
C HIS A 173 -16.65 -5.23 -4.07
N ALA A 174 -17.27 -5.31 -5.26
CA ALA A 174 -17.70 -4.12 -6.00
C ALA A 174 -18.42 -3.18 -5.03
N PRO A 175 -17.83 -2.01 -4.66
CA PRO A 175 -18.60 -1.00 -3.98
C PRO A 175 -19.69 -0.58 -4.96
N GLU A 176 -20.84 -0.18 -4.46
CA GLU A 176 -21.78 0.58 -5.28
C GLU A 176 -20.98 1.74 -5.89
N VAL A 177 -20.58 1.55 -7.14
CA VAL A 177 -19.96 2.61 -7.93
C VAL A 177 -20.96 3.74 -7.85
N GLU A 178 -20.54 4.93 -7.40
CA GLU A 178 -21.36 6.13 -7.47
C GLU A 178 -21.72 6.33 -8.93
N THR A 179 -22.81 5.73 -9.36
CA THR A 179 -23.48 6.09 -10.62
C THR A 179 -23.81 7.55 -10.47
N PRO A 180 -23.38 8.43 -11.39
CA PRO A 180 -23.77 9.83 -11.33
C PRO A 180 -25.29 9.84 -11.29
N THR A 181 -25.87 10.31 -10.20
CA THR A 181 -27.32 10.49 -10.03
C THR A 181 -27.81 11.26 -11.24
N LYS A 182 -28.51 10.58 -12.17
CA LYS A 182 -29.32 11.24 -13.17
C LYS A 182 -30.24 12.18 -12.41
N LYS A 183 -29.98 13.48 -12.51
CA LYS A 183 -30.92 14.51 -12.04
C LYS A 183 -32.25 14.17 -12.75
N SER A 184 -33.20 13.64 -11.98
CA SER A 184 -34.59 13.50 -12.40
C SER A 184 -35.08 14.89 -12.76
N GLY A 185 -35.12 15.18 -14.05
CA GLY A 185 -35.75 16.36 -14.57
C GLY A 185 -37.25 16.27 -14.32
N ASN A 186 -37.71 16.96 -13.29
CA ASN A 186 -39.10 17.13 -12.95
C ASN A 186 -39.72 18.05 -14.04
N ALA A 187 -40.14 17.49 -15.16
CA ALA A 187 -40.93 18.19 -16.12
C ALA A 187 -42.33 18.38 -15.54
N LYS A 188 -42.56 19.52 -14.90
CA LYS A 188 -43.94 20.01 -14.62
C LYS A 188 -44.67 20.15 -15.96
N LYS A 189 -45.61 19.23 -16.21
CA LYS A 189 -46.69 19.49 -17.19
C LYS A 189 -47.60 20.56 -16.62
N ARG A 190 -47.71 21.62 -17.35
CA ARG A 190 -48.89 22.49 -17.39
C ARG A 190 -49.84 21.98 -18.45
#